data_b4e51bf1aa6dadb77a6030966e4ac671
#
_entry.id   b4e51bf1aa6dadb77a6030966e4ac671
#
_cell.length_a   1.000
_cell.length_b   1.000
_cell.length_c   1.000
_cell.angle_alpha   90.00
_cell.angle_beta   90.00
_cell.angle_gamma   90.00
#
_symmetry.space_group_name_H-M   'P 1'
#
loop_
_entity.id
_entity.type
_entity.pdbx_description
1 polymer ?
#
loop_
_entity_poly.entity_id
_entity_poly.type
_entity_poly.pdbx_seq_one_letter_code
_entity_poly.pdbx_strand_id
1 'polypeptide(L)'
;KIETFRVLENQYIVDGHIAQGRMLHDCFVLGSKADGIYVHAKSGALTAPTITIASNQATIASPSTETGTTIKYTLDGSDPKTSPTAATYSDKVTVTAGTKVRAFASKAGSLNSGIAEATA
;
A
#
# COMPACT_ATOMS: atom_id res chain seq x y z
N LYS A 1 24.67 3.00 -10.98
CA LYS A 1 25.89 3.55 -11.62
C LYS A 1 26.54 4.51 -10.65
N ILE A 2 27.77 4.24 -10.23
CA ILE A 2 28.59 5.17 -9.46
C ILE A 2 29.10 6.19 -10.46
N GLU A 3 28.62 7.42 -10.40
CA GLU A 3 28.91 8.39 -11.45
C GLU A 3 30.17 9.19 -11.21
N THR A 4 30.61 9.40 -9.98
CA THR A 4 31.85 10.11 -9.74
C THR A 4 32.41 9.85 -8.35
N PHE A 5 33.63 9.42 -8.28
CA PHE A 5 34.47 9.60 -7.12
C PHE A 5 35.13 10.97 -7.21
N ARG A 6 34.84 11.83 -6.28
CA ARG A 6 35.54 13.09 -6.14
C ARG A 6 36.46 12.99 -4.97
N VAL A 7 37.74 13.07 -5.23
CA VAL A 7 38.76 13.23 -4.19
C VAL A 7 38.86 14.72 -3.91
N LEU A 8 38.51 15.14 -2.71
CA LEU A 8 38.69 16.50 -2.26
C LEU A 8 40.03 16.58 -1.55
N GLU A 9 40.99 17.23 -2.20
CA GLU A 9 42.24 17.61 -1.57
C GLU A 9 41.99 18.91 -0.80
N ASN A 10 42.57 19.00 0.40
CA ASN A 10 42.51 20.17 1.29
C ASN A 10 41.18 20.39 2.03
N GLN A 11 40.74 19.41 2.79
CA GLN A 11 39.87 19.74 3.91
C GLN A 11 40.69 19.86 5.21
N TYR A 12 40.48 20.95 5.91
CA TYR A 12 41.28 21.50 7.00
C TYR A 12 41.55 20.59 8.21
N ILE A 13 41.07 19.39 8.25
CA ILE A 13 41.09 18.55 9.45
C ILE A 13 41.56 17.12 9.15
N VAL A 14 41.88 16.78 7.91
CA VAL A 14 42.25 15.41 7.54
C VAL A 14 43.54 15.42 6.76
N ASP A 15 44.58 14.86 7.39
CA ASP A 15 45.82 14.51 6.70
C ASP A 15 45.53 13.24 5.89
N GLY A 16 45.19 13.43 4.62
CA GLY A 16 44.86 12.35 3.72
C GLY A 16 43.83 12.70 2.63
N HIS A 17 43.39 11.71 1.91
CA HIS A 17 42.42 11.84 0.83
C HIS A 17 41.00 11.53 1.32
N ILE A 18 40.09 12.47 1.15
CA ILE A 18 38.67 12.25 1.40
C ILE A 18 37.98 11.88 0.07
N ALA A 19 37.46 10.67 -0.02
CA ALA A 19 36.61 10.26 -1.12
C ALA A 19 35.16 10.52 -0.78
N GLN A 20 34.48 11.41 -1.53
CA GLN A 20 33.04 11.60 -1.46
C GLN A 20 32.38 10.98 -2.69
N GLY A 21 31.51 10.01 -2.44
CA GLY A 21 30.67 9.42 -3.47
C GLY A 21 29.24 9.94 -3.35
N ARG A 22 28.66 10.39 -4.45
CA ARG A 22 27.23 10.64 -4.55
C ARG A 22 26.61 9.57 -5.45
N MET A 23 25.68 8.82 -4.91
CA MET A 23 24.90 7.87 -5.67
C MET A 23 23.51 8.45 -5.89
N LEU A 24 23.12 8.65 -7.15
CA LEU A 24 21.76 8.90 -7.53
C LEU A 24 21.15 7.55 -7.90
N HIS A 25 20.16 7.11 -7.15
CA HIS A 25 19.45 5.87 -7.43
C HIS A 25 17.96 6.12 -7.39
N ASP A 26 17.26 5.46 -8.26
CA ASP A 26 15.81 5.36 -8.22
C ASP A 26 15.44 3.92 -7.86
N CYS A 27 14.52 3.77 -6.92
CA CYS A 27 14.09 2.47 -6.46
C CYS A 27 12.68 2.19 -6.98
N PHE A 28 12.55 1.19 -7.80
CA PHE A 28 11.24 0.68 -8.21
C PHE A 28 11.13 -0.80 -7.86
N VAL A 29 9.90 -1.20 -7.54
CA VAL A 29 9.59 -2.58 -7.18
C VAL A 29 8.80 -3.22 -8.31
N LEU A 30 9.35 -4.27 -8.89
CA LEU A 30 8.59 -5.11 -9.81
C LEU A 30 7.52 -5.87 -9.02
N GLY A 31 6.27 -5.80 -9.47
CA GLY A 31 5.15 -6.45 -8.79
C GLY A 31 5.38 -7.93 -8.45
N SER A 32 6.05 -8.66 -9.35
CA SER A 32 6.43 -10.08 -9.14
C SER A 32 7.54 -10.29 -8.09
N LYS A 33 8.17 -9.25 -7.61
CA LYS A 33 9.26 -9.29 -6.60
C LYS A 33 8.89 -8.57 -5.31
N ALA A 34 7.66 -8.06 -5.21
CA ALA A 34 7.21 -7.30 -4.05
C ALA A 34 7.22 -8.13 -2.74
N ASP A 35 7.00 -9.43 -2.83
CA ASP A 35 6.96 -10.32 -1.66
C ASP A 35 8.31 -10.46 -0.95
N GLY A 36 9.40 -10.14 -1.62
CA GLY A 36 10.75 -10.14 -1.03
C GLY A 36 11.12 -8.84 -0.31
N ILE A 37 10.23 -7.84 -0.28
CA ILE A 37 10.52 -6.54 0.30
C ILE A 37 9.84 -6.40 1.66
N TYR A 38 10.65 -6.20 2.69
CA TYR A 38 10.17 -5.85 4.01
C TYR A 38 9.95 -4.35 4.12
N VAL A 39 8.71 -3.95 4.43
CA VAL A 39 8.37 -2.55 4.69
C VAL A 39 8.02 -2.38 6.17
N HIS A 40 8.77 -1.54 6.86
CA HIS A 40 8.46 -1.15 8.23
C HIS A 40 7.77 0.21 8.24
N ALA A 41 6.52 0.25 8.67
CA ALA A 41 5.78 1.49 8.87
C ALA A 41 5.74 1.88 10.36
N LYS A 42 5.75 3.17 10.63
CA LYS A 42 5.73 3.72 12.00
C LYS A 42 4.45 3.36 12.78
N SER A 43 3.34 3.25 12.10
CA SER A 43 2.09 2.69 12.62
C SER A 43 1.85 1.38 11.89
N GLY A 44 1.65 0.28 12.58
CA GLY A 44 1.48 -1.06 12.01
C GLY A 44 0.52 -1.14 10.82
N ALA A 45 0.38 -2.32 10.25
CA ALA A 45 -0.59 -2.56 9.18
C ALA A 45 -2.03 -2.46 9.71
N LEU A 46 -2.90 -1.83 8.93
CA LEU A 46 -4.33 -1.82 9.23
C LEU A 46 -4.90 -3.25 9.17
N THR A 47 -5.89 -3.52 9.98
CA THR A 47 -6.61 -4.80 9.91
C THR A 47 -7.51 -4.83 8.68
N ALA A 48 -7.58 -5.99 8.01
CA ALA A 48 -8.42 -6.16 6.84
C ALA A 48 -9.91 -5.91 7.19
N PRO A 49 -10.69 -5.26 6.30
CA PRO A 49 -12.11 -5.06 6.52
C PRO A 49 -12.86 -6.39 6.50
N THR A 50 -14.03 -6.42 7.13
CA THR A 50 -14.94 -7.56 7.09
C THR A 50 -16.05 -7.25 6.07
N ILE A 51 -16.31 -8.17 5.16
CA ILE A 51 -17.37 -8.05 4.16
C ILE A 51 -18.50 -9.01 4.56
N THR A 52 -19.70 -8.47 4.75
CA THR A 52 -20.92 -9.25 5.01
C THR A 52 -21.91 -9.02 3.88
N ILE A 53 -22.39 -10.09 3.27
CA ILE A 53 -23.37 -10.01 2.18
C ILE A 53 -24.69 -10.57 2.69
N ALA A 54 -25.73 -9.76 2.61
CA ALA A 54 -27.08 -10.14 2.98
C ALA A 54 -28.10 -9.40 2.09
N SER A 55 -29.13 -10.08 1.65
CA SER A 55 -30.24 -9.51 0.84
C SER A 55 -29.73 -8.71 -0.37
N ASN A 56 -28.77 -9.26 -1.11
CA ASN A 56 -28.13 -8.62 -2.28
C ASN A 56 -27.43 -7.28 -1.95
N GLN A 57 -27.01 -7.11 -0.72
CA GLN A 57 -26.23 -5.94 -0.28
C GLN A 57 -24.94 -6.37 0.41
N ALA A 58 -23.85 -5.77 0.01
CA ALA A 58 -22.56 -5.91 0.68
C ALA A 58 -22.39 -4.77 1.70
N THR A 59 -22.14 -5.15 2.94
CA THR A 59 -21.72 -4.25 4.02
C THR A 59 -20.26 -4.49 4.30
N ILE A 60 -19.44 -3.45 4.25
CA ILE A 60 -18.01 -3.54 4.47
C ILE A 60 -17.68 -2.75 5.75
N ALA A 61 -17.18 -3.43 6.75
CA ALA A 61 -16.82 -2.83 8.03
C ALA A 61 -15.30 -2.89 8.22
N SER A 62 -14.70 -1.77 8.62
CA SER A 62 -13.32 -1.77 9.06
C SER A 62 -13.26 -2.06 10.56
N PRO A 63 -12.54 -3.11 11.00
CA PRO A 63 -12.31 -3.31 12.42
C PRO A 63 -11.34 -2.27 13.00
N SER A 64 -10.66 -1.52 12.16
CA SER A 64 -9.79 -0.43 12.59
C SER A 64 -10.64 0.81 12.90
N THR A 65 -10.72 1.17 14.18
CA THR A 65 -11.45 2.35 14.68
C THR A 65 -10.67 3.64 14.51
N GLU A 66 -9.53 3.61 13.81
CA GLU A 66 -8.67 4.76 13.67
C GLU A 66 -9.27 5.82 12.74
N THR A 67 -9.35 7.05 13.24
CA THR A 67 -9.82 8.20 12.47
C THR A 67 -9.00 8.39 11.18
N GLY A 68 -9.67 8.66 10.07
CA GLY A 68 -9.02 8.86 8.78
C GLY A 68 -8.78 7.57 7.97
N THR A 69 -9.30 6.43 8.42
CA THR A 69 -9.27 5.20 7.63
C THR A 69 -10.29 5.26 6.50
N THR A 70 -9.86 4.98 5.29
CA THR A 70 -10.70 4.90 4.09
C THR A 70 -10.74 3.45 3.61
N ILE A 71 -11.94 2.97 3.27
CA ILE A 71 -12.12 1.65 2.66
C ILE A 71 -12.32 1.84 1.15
N LYS A 72 -11.55 1.10 0.36
CA LYS A 72 -11.76 0.99 -1.09
C LYS A 72 -12.16 -0.42 -1.44
N TYR A 73 -13.03 -0.56 -2.44
CA TYR A 73 -13.56 -1.86 -2.86
C TYR A 73 -13.72 -1.95 -4.38
N THR A 74 -13.81 -3.19 -4.88
CA THR A 74 -14.14 -3.54 -6.26
C THR A 74 -15.24 -4.60 -6.27
N LEU A 75 -16.03 -4.66 -7.34
CA LEU A 75 -17.10 -5.63 -7.53
C LEU A 75 -16.82 -6.62 -8.66
N ASP A 76 -15.73 -6.44 -9.36
CA ASP A 76 -15.30 -7.23 -10.52
C ASP A 76 -14.24 -8.29 -10.16
N GLY A 77 -13.88 -8.41 -8.87
CA GLY A 77 -12.85 -9.29 -8.39
C GLY A 77 -11.42 -8.81 -8.67
N SER A 78 -11.25 -7.61 -9.22
CA SER A 78 -9.93 -7.00 -9.42
C SER A 78 -9.31 -6.55 -8.08
N ASP A 79 -8.01 -6.28 -8.07
CA ASP A 79 -7.30 -5.82 -6.87
C ASP A 79 -7.70 -4.36 -6.57
N PRO A 80 -8.38 -4.08 -5.44
CA PRO A 80 -8.83 -2.74 -5.11
C PRO A 80 -7.68 -1.75 -4.79
N LYS A 81 -6.44 -2.22 -4.66
CA LYS A 81 -5.27 -1.35 -4.46
C LYS A 81 -4.79 -0.70 -5.75
N THR A 82 -4.96 -1.38 -6.87
CA THR A 82 -4.40 -0.99 -8.17
C THR A 82 -5.45 -0.80 -9.26
N SER A 83 -6.65 -1.32 -9.05
CA SER A 83 -7.71 -1.26 -10.06
C SER A 83 -8.24 0.18 -10.27
N PRO A 84 -8.44 0.59 -11.52
CA PRO A 84 -9.11 1.85 -11.84
C PRO A 84 -10.61 1.82 -11.49
N THR A 85 -11.20 0.64 -11.31
CA THR A 85 -12.61 0.45 -10.92
C THR A 85 -12.82 0.52 -9.41
N ALA A 86 -11.74 0.71 -8.63
CA ALA A 86 -11.83 0.78 -7.18
C ALA A 86 -12.60 2.03 -6.72
N ALA A 87 -13.71 1.82 -6.02
CA ALA A 87 -14.53 2.87 -5.44
C ALA A 87 -14.29 3.01 -3.93
N THR A 88 -14.56 4.20 -3.40
CA THR A 88 -14.53 4.45 -1.95
C THR A 88 -15.85 4.01 -1.33
N TYR A 89 -15.75 3.22 -0.27
CA TYR A 89 -16.93 2.75 0.45
C TYR A 89 -17.47 3.84 1.39
N SER A 90 -18.73 4.18 1.25
CA SER A 90 -19.44 5.11 2.13
C SER A 90 -20.69 4.51 2.72
N ASP A 91 -21.36 3.61 1.99
CA ASP A 91 -22.60 2.97 2.40
C ASP A 91 -22.74 1.60 1.71
N LYS A 92 -23.75 0.85 2.11
CA LYS A 92 -24.05 -0.48 1.56
C LYS A 92 -24.12 -0.48 0.04
N VAL A 93 -23.51 -1.50 -0.56
CA VAL A 93 -23.41 -1.63 -2.02
C VAL A 93 -24.28 -2.77 -2.49
N THR A 94 -25.13 -2.51 -3.48
CA THR A 94 -25.94 -3.56 -4.12
C THR A 94 -25.03 -4.50 -4.92
N VAL A 95 -25.22 -5.78 -4.72
CA VAL A 95 -24.48 -6.85 -5.40
C VAL A 95 -25.46 -7.88 -5.96
N THR A 96 -25.08 -8.53 -7.05
CA THR A 96 -25.84 -9.64 -7.64
C THR A 96 -25.18 -10.96 -7.33
N ALA A 97 -25.92 -12.06 -7.39
CA ALA A 97 -25.36 -13.39 -7.17
C ALA A 97 -24.14 -13.64 -8.08
N GLY A 98 -23.08 -14.16 -7.51
CA GLY A 98 -21.80 -14.39 -8.19
C GLY A 98 -20.85 -13.19 -8.24
N THR A 99 -21.25 -12.02 -7.76
CA THR A 99 -20.37 -10.85 -7.69
C THR A 99 -19.24 -11.08 -6.66
N LYS A 100 -18.01 -10.93 -7.08
CA LYS A 100 -16.84 -10.96 -6.19
C LYS A 100 -16.52 -9.57 -5.66
N VAL A 101 -16.74 -9.39 -4.38
CA VAL A 101 -16.45 -8.15 -3.67
C VAL A 101 -15.08 -8.28 -3.01
N ARG A 102 -14.16 -7.37 -3.33
CA ARG A 102 -12.85 -7.27 -2.69
C ARG A 102 -12.68 -5.89 -2.09
N ALA A 103 -12.13 -5.82 -0.89
CA ALA A 103 -11.95 -4.55 -0.20
C ALA A 103 -10.67 -4.52 0.64
N PHE A 104 -10.14 -3.31 0.82
CA PHE A 104 -9.05 -3.07 1.74
C PHE A 104 -9.21 -1.71 2.43
N ALA A 105 -8.56 -1.56 3.58
CA ALA A 105 -8.51 -0.32 4.32
C ALA A 105 -7.16 0.38 4.11
N SER A 106 -7.20 1.70 3.94
CA SER A 106 -6.02 2.55 3.80
C SER A 106 -6.10 3.77 4.69
N LYS A 107 -4.95 4.24 5.16
CA LYS A 107 -4.81 5.47 5.95
C LYS A 107 -3.44 6.09 5.67
N ALA A 108 -3.39 7.40 5.58
CA ALA A 108 -2.12 8.11 5.41
C ALA A 108 -1.16 7.82 6.58
N GLY A 109 0.08 7.44 6.27
CA GLY A 109 1.12 7.13 7.26
C GLY A 109 1.05 5.72 7.86
N SER A 110 0.09 4.88 7.47
CA SER A 110 -0.01 3.47 7.88
C SER A 110 0.16 2.54 6.69
N LEU A 111 0.57 1.30 6.94
CA LEU A 111 0.51 0.26 5.92
C LEU A 111 -0.96 -0.09 5.62
N ASN A 112 -1.25 -0.26 4.35
CA ASN A 112 -2.56 -0.72 3.91
C ASN A 112 -2.88 -2.09 4.53
N SER A 113 -4.16 -2.34 4.75
CA SER A 113 -4.61 -3.65 5.21
C SER A 113 -4.39 -4.75 4.17
N GLY A 114 -4.52 -6.00 4.59
CA GLY A 114 -4.81 -7.11 3.70
C GLY A 114 -6.11 -6.89 2.92
N ILE A 115 -6.30 -7.63 1.82
CA ILE A 115 -7.52 -7.61 1.04
C ILE A 115 -8.49 -8.63 1.64
N ALA A 116 -9.72 -8.20 1.91
CA ALA A 116 -10.83 -9.08 2.22
C ALA A 116 -11.58 -9.41 0.92
N GLU A 117 -12.12 -10.62 0.83
CA GLU A 117 -12.91 -11.10 -0.31
C GLU A 117 -14.17 -11.78 0.16
N ALA A 118 -15.28 -11.54 -0.54
CA ALA A 118 -16.53 -12.25 -0.38
C ALA A 118 -17.24 -12.39 -1.73
N THR A 119 -18.01 -13.43 -1.90
CA THR A 119 -18.84 -13.66 -3.11
C THR A 119 -20.31 -13.63 -2.71
N ALA A 120 -21.10 -12.91 -3.49
CA ALA A 120 -22.55 -12.78 -3.32
C ALA A 120 -23.31 -14.02 -3.77
#